data_4683ac771bb1d13bcdb257ac7ce0e00c
#
_entry.id   4683ac771bb1d13bcdb257ac7ce0e00c
#
_cell.length_a   1.000
_cell.length_b   1.000
_cell.length_c   1.000
_cell.angle_alpha   90.00
_cell.angle_beta   90.00
_cell.angle_gamma   90.00
#
_symmetry.space_group_name_H-M   'P 1'
#
loop_
_entity.id
_entity.type
_entity.pdbx_description
1 polymer ?
#
loop_
_entity_poly.entity_id
_entity_poly.type
_entity_poly.pdbx_seq_one_letter_code
_entity_poly.pdbx_strand_id
1 'polypeptide(L)'
;PAGDPWQFSAEARSASAVAAPVGTSELPEKKEREQGTTHISVADSEGNLACATPSGGSFGKSVFFPELGFALSTRSEMFNLQEGHPNVVEPGKRPRTTLVNYIAAKDGVPLITFGCPGGDHQPQGNLQILLNTLIFGLDPQEAIEAARFATDSAMNSFFPHVNLPGQLSVEEGISSSTVEALSDLGHTVVRADVCGMGATVVRR
;
A
#
# COMPACT_ATOMS: atom_id res chain seq x y z
N PRO A 1 -26.09 -0.77 -0.04
CA PRO A 1 -25.72 -0.27 1.26
C PRO A 1 -24.29 -0.74 1.57
N ALA A 2 -23.42 0.16 1.99
CA ALA A 2 -22.10 -0.23 2.46
C ALA A 2 -22.31 -1.15 3.69
N GLY A 3 -21.78 -2.36 3.66
CA GLY A 3 -21.81 -3.27 4.80
C GLY A 3 -21.07 -2.66 5.99
N ASP A 4 -21.55 -2.91 7.19
CA ASP A 4 -20.85 -2.51 8.41
C ASP A 4 -19.52 -3.29 8.50
N PRO A 5 -18.35 -2.64 8.37
CA PRO A 5 -17.07 -3.32 8.41
C PRO A 5 -16.79 -3.99 9.76
N TRP A 6 -17.50 -3.62 10.82
CA TRP A 6 -17.34 -4.19 12.16
C TRP A 6 -18.12 -5.49 12.35
N GLN A 7 -19.17 -5.74 11.57
CA GLN A 7 -19.88 -7.01 11.58
C GLN A 7 -18.98 -8.20 11.15
N PHE A 8 -18.01 -7.93 10.27
CA PHE A 8 -17.11 -8.93 9.73
C PHE A 8 -15.80 -9.10 10.53
N SER A 9 -15.47 -8.17 11.43
CA SER A 9 -14.21 -8.19 12.16
C SER A 9 -14.11 -9.30 13.22
N ALA A 10 -15.24 -9.73 13.80
CA ALA A 10 -15.26 -10.79 14.80
C ALA A 10 -15.19 -12.19 14.15
N GLU A 11 -15.95 -12.40 13.06
CA GLU A 11 -15.95 -13.67 12.32
C GLU A 11 -14.67 -13.84 11.51
N ALA A 12 -14.13 -12.76 10.90
CA ALA A 12 -12.84 -12.80 10.22
C ALA A 12 -11.69 -13.11 11.17
N ARG A 13 -11.73 -12.66 12.42
CA ARG A 13 -10.75 -13.03 13.45
C ARG A 13 -10.83 -14.51 13.84
N SER A 14 -12.02 -15.09 13.88
CA SER A 14 -12.18 -16.50 14.16
C SER A 14 -11.80 -17.40 12.98
N ALA A 15 -12.04 -16.95 11.76
CA ALA A 15 -11.64 -17.65 10.54
C ALA A 15 -10.12 -17.56 10.26
N SER A 16 -9.47 -16.45 10.63
CA SER A 16 -8.00 -16.33 10.58
C SER A 16 -7.28 -17.20 11.61
N ALA A 17 -7.98 -17.68 12.63
CA ALA A 17 -7.42 -18.61 13.61
C ALA A 17 -7.36 -20.07 13.09
N VAL A 18 -7.95 -20.37 11.95
CA VAL A 18 -7.73 -21.64 11.26
C VAL A 18 -6.40 -21.54 10.53
N ALA A 19 -5.39 -22.17 11.13
CA ALA A 19 -4.02 -22.28 10.75
C ALA A 19 -3.78 -22.19 9.24
N ALA A 20 -3.17 -21.09 8.79
CA ALA A 20 -2.30 -21.19 7.63
C ALA A 20 -1.21 -22.23 7.99
N PRO A 21 -0.92 -23.20 7.13
CA PRO A 21 0.16 -24.13 7.40
C PRO A 21 1.43 -23.29 7.59
N VAL A 22 2.06 -23.43 8.76
CA VAL A 22 3.41 -22.96 9.00
C VAL A 22 4.33 -23.85 8.16
N GLY A 23 4.35 -23.57 6.87
CA GLY A 23 5.40 -24.04 6.01
C GLY A 23 6.60 -23.14 6.27
N THR A 24 7.70 -23.72 6.71
CA THR A 24 9.03 -23.15 6.58
C THR A 24 9.32 -23.04 5.08
N SER A 25 8.69 -22.10 4.39
CA SER A 25 9.05 -21.77 3.04
C SER A 25 10.23 -20.83 3.12
N GLU A 26 11.34 -21.23 2.51
CA GLU A 26 12.39 -20.33 2.09
C GLU A 26 11.73 -19.02 1.59
N LEU A 27 12.24 -17.90 2.07
CA LEU A 27 11.74 -16.58 1.64
C LEU A 27 11.69 -16.60 0.12
N PRO A 28 10.56 -16.30 -0.52
CA PRO A 28 10.50 -16.29 -1.96
C PRO A 28 11.59 -15.35 -2.47
N GLU A 29 12.37 -15.83 -3.42
CA GLU A 29 13.37 -15.01 -4.11
C GLU A 29 12.79 -13.63 -4.41
N LYS A 30 13.62 -12.60 -4.21
CA LYS A 30 13.32 -11.17 -4.40
C LYS A 30 12.47 -11.00 -5.66
N LYS A 31 11.15 -11.02 -5.51
CA LYS A 31 10.22 -10.84 -6.63
C LYS A 31 10.57 -9.52 -7.28
N GLU A 32 10.81 -9.53 -8.57
CA GLU A 32 10.91 -8.30 -9.36
C GLU A 32 9.71 -7.42 -9.01
N ARG A 33 10.00 -6.15 -8.64
CA ARG A 33 8.96 -5.20 -8.23
C ARG A 33 7.93 -5.14 -9.32
N GLU A 34 6.69 -5.47 -9.01
CA GLU A 34 5.59 -5.37 -9.96
C GLU A 34 5.43 -3.91 -10.37
N GLN A 35 5.85 -3.62 -11.59
CA GLN A 35 5.70 -2.30 -12.20
C GLN A 35 4.34 -2.22 -12.87
N GLY A 36 3.48 -1.34 -12.43
CA GLY A 36 2.14 -1.23 -13.03
C GLY A 36 1.28 -0.15 -12.40
N THR A 37 1.75 0.50 -11.36
CA THR A 37 1.08 1.63 -10.72
C THR A 37 1.91 2.88 -10.92
N THR A 38 1.26 3.99 -11.27
CA THR A 38 1.85 5.33 -11.21
C THR A 38 0.98 6.25 -10.38
N HIS A 39 1.52 7.39 -9.97
CA HIS A 39 0.77 8.44 -9.30
C HIS A 39 1.03 9.79 -9.98
N ILE A 40 -0.01 10.58 -10.09
CA ILE A 40 0.01 11.92 -10.69
C ILE A 40 -0.61 12.88 -9.68
N SER A 41 0.11 13.93 -9.34
CA SER A 41 -0.37 15.07 -8.55
C SER A 41 -0.24 16.35 -9.36
N VAL A 42 -1.26 17.18 -9.37
CA VAL A 42 -1.33 18.41 -10.16
C VAL A 42 -1.88 19.55 -9.31
N ALA A 43 -1.29 20.73 -9.46
CA ALA A 43 -1.83 21.99 -8.98
C ALA A 43 -1.93 22.98 -10.14
N ASP A 44 -3.00 23.76 -10.19
CA ASP A 44 -3.15 24.85 -11.15
C ASP A 44 -2.84 26.22 -10.54
N SER A 45 -2.86 27.26 -11.38
CA SER A 45 -2.62 28.64 -10.95
C SER A 45 -3.72 29.23 -10.08
N GLU A 46 -4.90 28.62 -10.05
CA GLU A 46 -6.03 29.02 -9.20
C GLU A 46 -5.95 28.34 -7.82
N GLY A 47 -5.04 27.36 -7.67
CA GLY A 47 -4.81 26.61 -6.45
C GLY A 47 -5.72 25.42 -6.30
N ASN A 48 -6.34 24.95 -7.37
CA ASN A 48 -7.00 23.65 -7.38
C ASN A 48 -5.95 22.54 -7.34
N LEU A 49 -6.25 21.45 -6.61
CA LEU A 49 -5.42 20.27 -6.53
C LEU A 49 -6.17 19.06 -7.09
N ALA A 50 -5.48 18.26 -7.88
CA ALA A 50 -5.98 16.99 -8.37
C ALA A 50 -4.93 15.90 -8.24
N CYS A 51 -5.36 14.66 -8.01
CA CYS A 51 -4.47 13.51 -8.04
C CYS A 51 -5.15 12.25 -8.58
N ALA A 52 -4.35 11.38 -9.15
CA ALA A 52 -4.79 10.11 -9.68
C ALA A 52 -3.72 9.04 -9.47
N THR A 53 -4.15 7.82 -9.13
CA THR A 53 -3.27 6.65 -9.04
C THR A 53 -3.76 5.57 -10.01
N PRO A 54 -3.50 5.71 -11.31
CA PRO A 54 -3.86 4.68 -12.28
C PRO A 54 -2.99 3.44 -12.11
N SER A 55 -3.62 2.27 -12.24
CA SER A 55 -2.96 0.98 -12.20
C SER A 55 -3.82 -0.07 -12.89
N GLY A 56 -3.21 -0.87 -13.75
CA GLY A 56 -3.88 -1.97 -14.45
C GLY A 56 -3.25 -3.34 -14.13
N GLY A 57 -2.24 -3.36 -13.28
CA GLY A 57 -1.35 -4.50 -13.13
C GLY A 57 -0.20 -4.46 -14.13
N SER A 58 0.65 -5.46 -14.11
CA SER A 58 1.80 -5.52 -15.01
C SER A 58 1.38 -6.03 -16.39
N PHE A 59 1.93 -5.45 -17.46
CA PHE A 59 1.73 -5.93 -18.83
C PHE A 59 2.13 -7.41 -18.98
N GLY A 60 3.10 -7.90 -18.23
CA GLY A 60 3.51 -9.29 -18.23
C GLY A 60 2.49 -10.27 -17.66
N LYS A 61 1.51 -9.77 -16.90
CA LYS A 61 0.44 -10.58 -16.29
C LYS A 61 -0.95 -10.34 -16.90
N SER A 62 -1.10 -9.31 -17.73
CA SER A 62 -2.39 -8.88 -18.27
C SER A 62 -2.53 -9.29 -19.71
N VAL A 63 -3.76 -9.67 -20.08
CA VAL A 63 -4.12 -9.89 -21.49
C VAL A 63 -4.34 -8.54 -22.15
N PHE A 64 -3.63 -8.29 -23.24
CA PHE A 64 -3.83 -7.11 -24.07
C PHE A 64 -4.87 -7.41 -25.15
N PHE A 65 -5.81 -6.50 -25.32
CA PHE A 65 -6.85 -6.56 -26.37
C PHE A 65 -6.58 -5.46 -27.38
N PRO A 66 -6.04 -5.81 -28.57
CA PRO A 66 -5.72 -4.82 -29.61
C PRO A 66 -6.93 -3.96 -30.01
N GLU A 67 -8.13 -4.54 -30.02
CA GLU A 67 -9.37 -3.88 -30.38
C GLU A 67 -9.78 -2.79 -29.36
N LEU A 68 -9.35 -2.92 -28.11
CA LEU A 68 -9.62 -1.97 -27.05
C LEU A 68 -8.47 -0.97 -26.86
N GLY A 69 -7.28 -1.30 -27.36
CA GLY A 69 -6.08 -0.47 -27.19
C GLY A 69 -5.47 -0.48 -25.78
N PHE A 70 -5.90 -1.41 -24.90
CA PHE A 70 -5.37 -1.52 -23.55
C PHE A 70 -5.36 -2.95 -23.02
N ALA A 71 -4.58 -3.19 -21.96
CA ALA A 71 -4.57 -4.44 -21.23
C ALA A 71 -5.66 -4.46 -20.14
N LEU A 72 -6.27 -5.63 -19.90
CA LEU A 72 -7.19 -5.79 -18.78
C LEU A 72 -6.44 -5.66 -17.44
N SER A 73 -7.16 -5.14 -16.46
CA SER A 73 -6.65 -5.06 -15.10
C SER A 73 -6.50 -6.45 -14.46
N THR A 74 -5.39 -6.67 -13.75
CA THR A 74 -5.17 -7.88 -12.94
C THR A 74 -5.80 -7.78 -11.54
N ARG A 75 -6.65 -6.80 -11.28
CA ARG A 75 -7.26 -6.57 -9.95
C ARG A 75 -8.13 -7.71 -9.44
N SER A 76 -8.53 -8.65 -10.29
CA SER A 76 -9.18 -9.89 -9.88
C SER A 76 -8.33 -10.74 -8.93
N GLU A 77 -7.00 -10.63 -8.95
CA GLU A 77 -6.11 -11.31 -8.00
C GLU A 77 -6.27 -10.83 -6.54
N MET A 78 -6.96 -9.70 -6.33
CA MET A 78 -7.28 -9.19 -4.99
C MET A 78 -8.52 -9.83 -4.38
N PHE A 79 -9.32 -10.58 -5.14
CA PHE A 79 -10.43 -11.34 -4.58
C PHE A 79 -9.92 -12.47 -3.67
N ASN A 80 -10.76 -12.81 -2.68
CA ASN A 80 -10.58 -14.00 -1.87
C ASN A 80 -11.39 -15.16 -2.48
N LEU A 81 -10.92 -16.38 -2.32
CA LEU A 81 -11.60 -17.59 -2.79
C LEU A 81 -12.36 -18.31 -1.67
N GLN A 82 -12.20 -17.86 -0.42
CA GLN A 82 -12.88 -18.44 0.72
C GLN A 82 -14.34 -18.06 0.72
N GLU A 83 -15.22 -19.06 0.75
CA GLU A 83 -16.67 -18.85 0.85
C GLU A 83 -17.03 -18.05 2.12
N GLY A 84 -17.98 -17.10 2.00
CA GLY A 84 -18.38 -16.22 3.10
C GLY A 84 -17.44 -15.05 3.36
N HIS A 85 -16.26 -14.99 2.72
CA HIS A 85 -15.36 -13.84 2.88
C HIS A 85 -15.97 -12.58 2.23
N PRO A 86 -15.94 -11.38 2.87
CA PRO A 86 -16.54 -10.16 2.33
C PRO A 86 -16.05 -9.79 0.92
N ASN A 87 -14.81 -10.14 0.59
CA ASN A 87 -14.18 -9.90 -0.69
C ASN A 87 -14.09 -11.18 -1.55
N VAL A 88 -14.98 -12.15 -1.35
CA VAL A 88 -15.03 -13.36 -2.19
C VAL A 88 -15.41 -13.00 -3.62
N VAL A 89 -14.87 -13.74 -4.60
CA VAL A 89 -15.22 -13.57 -6.00
C VAL A 89 -16.67 -13.94 -6.26
N GLU A 90 -17.45 -13.00 -6.80
CA GLU A 90 -18.86 -13.18 -7.15
C GLU A 90 -19.19 -12.35 -8.40
N PRO A 91 -20.18 -12.76 -9.21
CA PRO A 91 -20.62 -11.96 -10.35
C PRO A 91 -21.05 -10.54 -9.96
N GLY A 92 -20.62 -9.55 -10.74
CA GLY A 92 -20.96 -8.14 -10.50
C GLY A 92 -20.25 -7.46 -9.32
N LYS A 93 -19.41 -8.18 -8.59
CA LYS A 93 -18.66 -7.64 -7.44
C LYS A 93 -17.34 -7.00 -7.88
N ARG A 94 -16.98 -5.91 -7.22
CA ARG A 94 -15.68 -5.25 -7.38
C ARG A 94 -14.71 -5.78 -6.33
N PRO A 95 -13.44 -6.10 -6.68
CA PRO A 95 -12.43 -6.44 -5.69
C PRO A 95 -12.09 -5.23 -4.83
N ARG A 96 -11.47 -5.47 -3.67
CA ARG A 96 -10.78 -4.39 -2.94
C ARG A 96 -9.69 -3.79 -3.83
N THR A 97 -9.23 -2.61 -3.47
CA THR A 97 -8.11 -1.96 -4.14
C THR A 97 -7.10 -1.46 -3.12
N THR A 98 -5.84 -1.41 -3.51
CA THR A 98 -4.75 -0.77 -2.76
C THR A 98 -4.51 0.68 -3.23
N LEU A 99 -5.23 1.12 -4.27
CA LEU A 99 -5.04 2.45 -4.84
C LEU A 99 -5.64 3.51 -3.92
N VAL A 100 -4.81 4.44 -3.50
CA VAL A 100 -5.19 5.56 -2.64
C VAL A 100 -4.63 6.86 -3.17
N ASN A 101 -5.42 7.93 -3.00
CA ASN A 101 -5.06 9.30 -3.35
C ASN A 101 -5.35 10.19 -2.16
N TYR A 102 -4.49 11.16 -1.91
CA TYR A 102 -4.62 12.05 -0.77
C TYR A 102 -4.58 13.52 -1.19
N ILE A 103 -5.52 14.28 -0.65
CA ILE A 103 -5.46 15.74 -0.62
C ILE A 103 -5.70 16.15 0.83
N ALA A 104 -4.75 16.90 1.41
CA ALA A 104 -4.93 17.50 2.71
C ALA A 104 -5.31 18.98 2.55
N ALA A 105 -6.29 19.41 3.36
CA ALA A 105 -6.77 20.77 3.41
C ALA A 105 -6.76 21.28 4.85
N LYS A 106 -6.60 22.60 5.02
CA LYS A 106 -6.75 23.28 6.29
C LYS A 106 -7.75 24.42 6.12
N ASP A 107 -8.73 24.48 7.00
CA ASP A 107 -9.78 25.52 6.98
C ASP A 107 -10.48 25.64 5.61
N GLY A 108 -10.70 24.50 4.96
CA GLY A 108 -11.33 24.42 3.63
C GLY A 108 -10.40 24.74 2.45
N VAL A 109 -9.14 25.10 2.71
CA VAL A 109 -8.17 25.43 1.65
C VAL A 109 -7.27 24.20 1.39
N PRO A 110 -7.22 23.69 0.14
CA PRO A 110 -6.30 22.63 -0.24
C PRO A 110 -4.85 23.07 -0.05
N LEU A 111 -4.02 22.25 0.59
CA LEU A 111 -2.62 22.54 0.89
C LEU A 111 -1.64 21.67 0.13
N ILE A 112 -1.94 20.37 0.03
CA ILE A 112 -1.02 19.38 -0.45
C ILE A 112 -1.79 18.22 -1.08
N THR A 113 -1.29 17.71 -2.18
CA THR A 113 -1.73 16.43 -2.77
C THR A 113 -0.54 15.51 -2.93
N PHE A 114 -0.74 14.22 -2.68
CA PHE A 114 0.34 13.24 -2.69
C PHE A 114 -0.18 11.82 -2.88
N GLY A 115 0.74 10.95 -3.28
CA GLY A 115 0.51 9.53 -3.42
C GLY A 115 1.74 8.81 -3.93
N CYS A 116 1.68 7.49 -3.92
CA CYS A 116 2.75 6.63 -4.42
C CYS A 116 2.19 5.32 -4.97
N PRO A 117 2.91 4.63 -5.86
CA PRO A 117 2.73 3.20 -6.08
C PRO A 117 3.16 2.39 -4.84
N GLY A 118 2.89 1.08 -4.80
CA GLY A 118 3.43 0.19 -3.77
C GLY A 118 2.44 -0.74 -3.07
N GLY A 119 1.30 -1.03 -3.66
CA GLY A 119 0.36 -1.99 -3.09
C GLY A 119 -0.09 -1.60 -1.67
N ASP A 120 0.00 -2.52 -0.72
CA ASP A 120 -0.38 -2.31 0.69
C ASP A 120 0.57 -1.38 1.46
N HIS A 121 1.72 -1.04 0.89
CA HIS A 121 2.63 -0.05 1.46
C HIS A 121 2.21 1.39 1.14
N GLN A 122 1.29 1.63 0.19
CA GLN A 122 0.84 2.98 -0.16
C GLN A 122 0.34 3.79 1.03
N PRO A 123 -0.62 3.32 1.85
CA PRO A 123 -1.09 4.10 3.00
C PRO A 123 0.00 4.31 4.04
N GLN A 124 0.91 3.35 4.23
CA GLN A 124 1.98 3.44 5.21
C GLN A 124 3.01 4.51 4.82
N GLY A 125 3.49 4.49 3.58
CA GLY A 125 4.44 5.48 3.07
C GLY A 125 3.84 6.89 2.99
N ASN A 126 2.61 6.98 2.51
CA ASN A 126 1.92 8.28 2.40
C ASN A 126 1.67 8.93 3.77
N LEU A 127 1.34 8.15 4.81
CA LEU A 127 1.21 8.68 6.17
C LEU A 127 2.53 9.29 6.66
N GLN A 128 3.66 8.61 6.45
CA GLN A 128 4.97 9.10 6.87
C GLN A 128 5.34 10.41 6.14
N ILE A 129 5.07 10.49 4.84
CA ILE A 129 5.29 11.71 4.04
C ILE A 129 4.42 12.86 4.56
N LEU A 130 3.14 12.59 4.85
CA LEU A 130 2.24 13.59 5.42
C LEU A 130 2.74 14.14 6.75
N LEU A 131 3.15 13.25 7.67
CA LEU A 131 3.69 13.65 8.96
C LEU A 131 4.99 14.43 8.82
N ASN A 132 5.90 13.96 7.98
CA ASN A 132 7.15 14.63 7.70
C ASN A 132 6.93 16.06 7.20
N THR A 133 5.98 16.24 6.28
CA THR A 133 5.71 17.55 5.67
C THR A 133 4.94 18.49 6.60
N LEU A 134 3.85 18.00 7.25
CA LEU A 134 2.92 18.87 7.98
C LEU A 134 3.22 18.98 9.48
N ILE A 135 3.85 17.98 10.08
CA ILE A 135 4.12 17.92 11.50
C ILE A 135 5.60 18.22 11.80
N PHE A 136 6.51 17.56 11.07
CA PHE A 136 7.94 17.73 11.27
C PHE A 136 8.55 18.87 10.44
N GLY A 137 7.78 19.46 9.53
CA GLY A 137 8.15 20.66 8.81
C GLY A 137 9.20 20.48 7.71
N LEU A 138 9.43 19.25 7.26
CA LEU A 138 10.32 18.98 6.14
C LEU A 138 9.72 19.55 4.85
N ASP A 139 10.58 19.98 3.94
CA ASP A 139 10.08 20.29 2.61
C ASP A 139 9.61 19.02 1.86
N PRO A 140 8.82 19.15 0.79
CA PRO A 140 8.28 17.97 0.10
C PRO A 140 9.35 17.00 -0.42
N GLN A 141 10.51 17.48 -0.86
CA GLN A 141 11.59 16.62 -1.35
C GLN A 141 12.26 15.88 -0.19
N GLU A 142 12.60 16.60 0.88
CA GLU A 142 13.14 16.00 2.11
C GLU A 142 12.18 14.96 2.70
N ALA A 143 10.86 15.25 2.70
CA ALA A 143 9.84 14.34 3.21
C ALA A 143 9.76 13.03 2.41
N ILE A 144 9.97 13.08 1.09
CA ILE A 144 10.00 11.90 0.21
C ILE A 144 11.29 11.10 0.41
N GLU A 145 12.42 11.77 0.60
CA GLU A 145 13.75 11.17 0.73
C GLU A 145 14.03 10.65 2.14
N ALA A 146 13.26 11.10 3.14
CA ALA A 146 13.39 10.62 4.51
C ALA A 146 13.21 9.09 4.60
N ALA A 147 14.07 8.44 5.38
CA ALA A 147 14.03 7.00 5.56
C ALA A 147 12.69 6.54 6.14
N ARG A 148 12.11 5.50 5.54
CA ARG A 148 10.80 4.96 5.85
C ARG A 148 10.85 3.57 6.43
N PHE A 149 9.71 3.16 6.94
CA PHE A 149 9.46 1.79 7.36
C PHE A 149 8.13 1.28 6.80
N ALA A 150 7.97 -0.04 6.74
CA ALA A 150 6.72 -0.68 6.36
C ALA A 150 6.57 -2.01 7.09
N THR A 151 5.33 -2.46 7.28
CA THR A 151 5.04 -3.77 7.84
C THR A 151 4.18 -4.59 6.88
N ASP A 152 4.45 -5.88 6.83
CA ASP A 152 3.67 -6.89 6.13
C ASP A 152 2.91 -7.81 7.13
N SER A 153 2.67 -7.32 8.35
CA SER A 153 1.95 -8.07 9.39
C SER A 153 0.48 -8.29 9.06
N ALA A 154 -0.12 -7.42 8.25
CA ALA A 154 -1.46 -7.64 7.72
C ALA A 154 -1.41 -8.53 6.48
N MET A 155 -2.54 -9.23 6.19
CA MET A 155 -2.65 -10.02 4.96
C MET A 155 -2.49 -9.16 3.72
N ASN A 156 -1.59 -9.56 2.84
CA ASN A 156 -1.36 -8.90 1.56
C ASN A 156 -2.65 -8.90 0.72
N SER A 157 -2.93 -7.79 0.04
CA SER A 157 -4.11 -7.65 -0.81
C SER A 157 -4.08 -8.52 -2.06
N PHE A 158 -2.90 -8.90 -2.52
CA PHE A 158 -2.69 -9.71 -3.72
C PHE A 158 -2.59 -11.18 -3.37
N PHE A 159 -3.15 -12.03 -4.24
CA PHE A 159 -2.99 -13.47 -4.10
C PHE A 159 -1.49 -13.86 -4.10
N PRO A 160 -1.04 -14.75 -3.22
CA PRO A 160 -1.79 -15.65 -2.32
C PRO A 160 -2.09 -15.08 -0.92
N HIS A 161 -2.13 -13.78 -0.72
CA HIS A 161 -2.49 -13.09 0.52
C HIS A 161 -1.56 -13.41 1.71
N VAL A 162 -0.27 -13.55 1.43
CA VAL A 162 0.75 -13.83 2.46
C VAL A 162 0.81 -12.68 3.47
N ASN A 163 1.06 -13.01 4.72
CA ASN A 163 1.41 -12.04 5.75
C ASN A 163 2.65 -12.50 6.52
N LEU A 164 3.36 -11.54 7.12
CA LEU A 164 4.57 -11.75 7.90
C LEU A 164 4.38 -11.12 9.29
N PRO A 165 3.70 -11.82 10.23
CA PRO A 165 3.37 -11.27 11.53
C PRO A 165 4.62 -10.83 12.30
N GLY A 166 4.59 -9.60 12.82
CA GLY A 166 5.69 -9.02 13.58
C GLY A 166 6.87 -8.52 12.75
N GLN A 167 6.89 -8.74 11.44
CA GLN A 167 7.96 -8.23 10.59
C GLN A 167 7.80 -6.73 10.33
N LEU A 168 8.90 -6.03 10.45
CA LEU A 168 9.05 -4.60 10.16
C LEU A 168 10.24 -4.40 9.24
N SER A 169 9.99 -3.90 8.05
CA SER A 169 11.02 -3.49 7.10
C SER A 169 11.40 -2.04 7.36
N VAL A 170 12.70 -1.73 7.42
CA VAL A 170 13.22 -0.38 7.67
C VAL A 170 14.31 -0.04 6.65
N GLU A 171 14.29 1.20 6.14
CA GLU A 171 15.31 1.68 5.21
C GLU A 171 16.63 1.98 5.94
N GLU A 172 17.75 2.02 5.18
CA GLU A 172 19.11 2.20 5.70
C GLU A 172 19.30 3.46 6.55
N GLY A 173 18.54 4.53 6.29
CA GLY A 173 18.59 5.77 7.08
C GLY A 173 18.04 5.65 8.51
N ILE A 174 17.37 4.55 8.87
CA ILE A 174 16.91 4.30 10.24
C ILE A 174 18.11 3.86 11.10
N SER A 175 18.31 4.52 12.26
CA SER A 175 19.48 4.28 13.12
C SER A 175 19.51 2.84 13.67
N SER A 176 20.72 2.31 13.89
CA SER A 176 20.88 0.98 14.48
C SER A 176 20.28 0.89 15.88
N SER A 177 20.37 1.95 16.69
CA SER A 177 19.75 2.00 18.02
C SER A 177 18.22 1.91 17.96
N THR A 178 17.59 2.50 16.93
CA THR A 178 16.15 2.35 16.70
C THR A 178 15.80 0.91 16.31
N VAL A 179 16.61 0.29 15.45
CA VAL A 179 16.42 -1.12 15.04
C VAL A 179 16.54 -2.05 16.24
N GLU A 180 17.54 -1.87 17.09
CA GLU A 180 17.72 -2.65 18.32
C GLU A 180 16.51 -2.49 19.25
N ALA A 181 16.07 -1.27 19.51
CA ALA A 181 14.91 -1.01 20.37
C ALA A 181 13.62 -1.65 19.83
N LEU A 182 13.41 -1.63 18.51
CA LEU A 182 12.26 -2.29 17.88
C LEU A 182 12.35 -3.82 18.00
N SER A 183 13.55 -4.38 17.88
CA SER A 183 13.79 -5.81 18.07
C SER A 183 13.54 -6.23 19.54
N ASP A 184 13.95 -5.42 20.50
CA ASP A 184 13.69 -5.64 21.93
C ASP A 184 12.19 -5.61 22.26
N LEU A 185 11.40 -4.86 21.50
CA LEU A 185 9.94 -4.85 21.57
C LEU A 185 9.27 -6.08 20.91
N GLY A 186 10.07 -6.97 20.31
CA GLY A 186 9.59 -8.24 19.73
C GLY A 186 9.33 -8.17 18.23
N HIS A 187 9.72 -7.10 17.53
CA HIS A 187 9.64 -7.05 16.07
C HIS A 187 10.77 -7.84 15.40
N THR A 188 10.45 -8.52 14.32
CA THR A 188 11.46 -9.03 13.39
C THR A 188 11.82 -7.91 12.41
N VAL A 189 12.89 -7.17 12.74
CA VAL A 189 13.30 -6.02 11.92
C VAL A 189 14.22 -6.47 10.79
N VAL A 190 13.87 -6.07 9.56
CA VAL A 190 14.62 -6.38 8.33
C VAL A 190 15.04 -5.08 7.65
N ARG A 191 16.32 -4.98 7.28
CA ARG A 191 16.80 -3.87 6.45
C ARG A 191 16.30 -4.04 5.01
N ALA A 192 15.79 -2.98 4.44
CA ALA A 192 15.28 -2.93 3.08
C ALA A 192 15.87 -1.72 2.34
N ASP A 193 16.15 -1.90 1.06
CA ASP A 193 16.63 -0.80 0.21
C ASP A 193 15.57 0.31 0.08
N VAL A 194 14.29 -0.09 0.03
CA VAL A 194 13.15 0.82 -0.09
C VAL A 194 11.89 0.23 0.58
N CYS A 195 11.29 0.98 1.47
CA CYS A 195 9.98 0.70 2.08
C CYS A 195 8.89 1.53 1.40
N GLY A 196 8.26 0.95 0.40
CA GLY A 196 7.34 1.65 -0.50
C GLY A 196 8.04 2.08 -1.80
N MET A 197 7.29 2.73 -2.67
CA MET A 197 7.77 3.18 -3.98
C MET A 197 7.89 4.69 -4.00
N GLY A 198 8.58 5.22 -5.02
CA GLY A 198 8.77 6.66 -5.18
C GLY A 198 7.45 7.44 -5.10
N ALA A 199 7.37 8.36 -4.18
CA ALA A 199 6.20 9.19 -3.98
C ALA A 199 6.25 10.46 -4.84
N THR A 200 5.08 11.03 -5.08
CA THR A 200 4.92 12.33 -5.71
C THR A 200 4.15 13.23 -4.75
N VAL A 201 4.65 14.43 -4.54
CA VAL A 201 4.05 15.44 -3.66
C VAL A 201 3.97 16.76 -4.41
N VAL A 202 2.83 17.42 -4.35
CA VAL A 202 2.65 18.80 -4.79
C VAL A 202 2.09 19.59 -3.62
N ARG A 203 2.81 20.62 -3.21
CA ARG A 203 2.41 21.57 -2.17
C ARG A 203 2.10 22.93 -2.80
N ARG A 204 1.01 23.52 -2.35
CA ARG A 204 0.61 24.89 -2.67
C ARG A 204 1.37 25.89 -1.82
#